data_bf3fd3fdbcad0fdc921881643732b280
#
_entry.id   bf3fd3fdbcad0fdc921881643732b280
#
_cell.length_a   1.000
_cell.length_b   1.000
_cell.length_c   1.000
_cell.angle_alpha   90.00
_cell.angle_beta   90.00
_cell.angle_gamma   90.00
#
_symmetry.space_group_name_H-M   'P 1'
#
loop_
_entity.id
_entity.type
_entity.pdbx_description
1 polymer ?
#
loop_
_entity_poly.entity_id
_entity_poly.type
_entity_poly.pdbx_seq_one_letter_code
_entity_poly.pdbx_strand_id
1 'polypeptide(L)'
;AYRHPTYPGDTDDRVQALAIVSGIAEADKYEAIHKLFTTQWHASPYMETYVMEALMKMGYGDYALERFKERFANMVNATNHTTLFEGWEEGGYGGGSTNHAWSGGMLTVIARYICGINPTQAAWKTFDIAPYPVIKECSIEVPTVKGSVELAYDDDDNRFACTISVPCGTTATFILPQTVYTKIVKNGKTIRPKAEYKLKAGKYTFTCHKK
;
A
#
# COMPACT_ATOMS: atom_id res chain seq x y z
N ALA A 1 -1.99 23.30 -3.64
CA ALA A 1 -0.62 22.83 -3.42
C ALA A 1 0.09 23.70 -2.39
N TYR A 2 0.99 23.12 -1.63
CA TYR A 2 1.75 23.78 -0.56
C TYR A 2 3.10 24.26 -1.11
N ARG A 3 3.49 25.47 -0.79
CA ARG A 3 4.82 26.04 -1.06
C ARG A 3 5.08 27.22 -0.14
N HIS A 4 6.33 27.59 0.03
CA HIS A 4 6.67 28.78 0.77
C HIS A 4 6.13 30.03 0.02
N PRO A 5 5.52 31.01 0.71
CA PRO A 5 4.89 32.17 0.06
C PRO A 5 5.82 33.00 -0.82
N THR A 6 7.12 33.07 -0.46
CA THR A 6 8.12 33.86 -1.20
C THR A 6 8.93 33.01 -2.19
N TYR A 7 8.65 31.69 -2.30
CA TYR A 7 9.37 30.83 -3.26
C TYR A 7 8.82 31.05 -4.67
N PRO A 8 9.63 31.52 -5.62
CA PRO A 8 9.15 31.85 -6.97
C PRO A 8 9.10 30.64 -7.92
N GLY A 9 9.67 29.51 -7.52
CA GLY A 9 9.73 28.29 -8.34
C GLY A 9 8.42 27.52 -8.36
N ASP A 10 8.40 26.42 -9.12
CA ASP A 10 7.27 25.53 -9.24
C ASP A 10 7.03 24.75 -7.93
N THR A 11 5.83 24.24 -7.78
CA THR A 11 5.50 23.29 -6.72
C THR A 11 6.26 21.98 -6.94
N ASP A 12 6.47 21.23 -5.85
CA ASP A 12 7.28 20.02 -5.84
C ASP A 12 6.44 18.86 -5.27
N ASP A 13 6.45 17.71 -5.94
CA ASP A 13 5.71 16.51 -5.53
C ASP A 13 6.13 16.00 -4.15
N ARG A 14 7.41 16.12 -3.79
CA ARG A 14 7.93 15.69 -2.48
C ARG A 14 7.31 16.45 -1.31
N VAL A 15 7.16 17.76 -1.46
CA VAL A 15 6.54 18.62 -0.43
C VAL A 15 5.05 18.28 -0.28
N GLN A 16 4.36 18.06 -1.37
CA GLN A 16 2.94 17.68 -1.33
C GLN A 16 2.75 16.29 -0.69
N ALA A 17 3.61 15.33 -1.03
CA ALA A 17 3.58 14.00 -0.42
C ALA A 17 3.75 14.07 1.10
N LEU A 18 4.74 14.82 1.57
CA LEU A 18 4.97 15.01 3.00
C LEU A 18 3.80 15.72 3.69
N ALA A 19 3.17 16.70 3.03
CA ALA A 19 1.99 17.38 3.59
C ALA A 19 0.80 16.43 3.79
N ILE A 20 0.58 15.48 2.87
CA ILE A 20 -0.45 14.44 3.00
C ILE A 20 -0.07 13.44 4.09
N VAL A 21 1.16 12.90 4.03
CA VAL A 21 1.59 11.82 4.93
C VAL A 21 1.60 12.29 6.38
N SER A 22 2.00 13.54 6.64
CA SER A 22 2.00 14.16 7.98
C SER A 22 0.62 14.61 8.48
N GLY A 23 -0.41 14.57 7.62
CA GLY A 23 -1.77 15.03 7.97
C GLY A 23 -1.95 16.54 8.00
N ILE A 24 -1.01 17.33 7.43
CA ILE A 24 -1.14 18.79 7.28
C ILE A 24 -2.14 19.12 6.18
N ALA A 25 -2.16 18.33 5.10
CA ALA A 25 -3.05 18.57 3.97
C ALA A 25 -4.46 18.04 4.27
N GLU A 26 -5.44 18.92 4.15
CA GLU A 26 -6.86 18.59 4.29
C GLU A 26 -7.45 18.04 2.98
N ALA A 27 -8.57 17.34 3.07
CA ALA A 27 -9.18 16.63 1.93
C ALA A 27 -9.61 17.54 0.78
N ASP A 28 -9.92 18.81 1.03
CA ASP A 28 -10.24 19.81 0.00
C ASP A 28 -9.04 20.13 -0.92
N LYS A 29 -7.82 19.73 -0.56
CA LYS A 29 -6.60 19.90 -1.35
C LYS A 29 -6.26 18.67 -2.20
N TYR A 30 -6.90 17.52 -1.97
CA TYR A 30 -6.50 16.25 -2.57
C TYR A 30 -6.54 16.25 -4.09
N GLU A 31 -7.57 16.80 -4.69
CA GLU A 31 -7.68 16.87 -6.15
C GLU A 31 -6.55 17.71 -6.77
N ALA A 32 -6.25 18.88 -6.18
CA ALA A 32 -5.18 19.74 -6.67
C ALA A 32 -3.79 19.11 -6.49
N ILE A 33 -3.57 18.35 -5.40
CA ILE A 33 -2.33 17.63 -5.15
C ILE A 33 -2.21 16.43 -6.09
N HIS A 34 -3.29 15.69 -6.31
CA HIS A 34 -3.30 14.59 -7.29
C HIS A 34 -2.93 15.10 -8.68
N LYS A 35 -3.54 16.20 -9.15
CA LYS A 35 -3.19 16.81 -10.44
C LYS A 35 -1.70 17.19 -10.52
N LEU A 36 -1.12 17.66 -9.42
CA LEU A 36 0.32 17.96 -9.37
C LEU A 36 1.14 16.66 -9.52
N PHE A 37 0.77 15.57 -8.86
CA PHE A 37 1.46 14.29 -9.00
C PHE A 37 1.40 13.71 -10.43
N THR A 38 0.43 14.09 -11.25
CA THR A 38 0.38 13.68 -12.67
C THR A 38 1.33 14.45 -13.56
N THR A 39 1.88 15.58 -13.09
CA THR A 39 2.70 16.49 -13.90
C THR A 39 4.11 16.71 -13.36
N GLN A 40 4.37 16.37 -12.09
CA GLN A 40 5.66 16.60 -11.44
C GLN A 40 6.23 15.29 -10.86
N TRP A 41 7.48 15.02 -11.20
CA TRP A 41 8.14 13.76 -10.94
C TRP A 41 9.57 13.98 -10.41
N HIS A 42 9.71 14.86 -9.41
CA HIS A 42 11.00 15.22 -8.79
C HIS A 42 11.43 14.24 -7.70
N ALA A 43 10.51 13.42 -7.19
CA ALA A 43 10.81 12.45 -6.15
C ALA A 43 11.90 11.47 -6.60
N SER A 44 12.92 11.25 -5.77
CA SER A 44 13.85 10.15 -5.92
C SER A 44 13.16 8.81 -5.66
N PRO A 45 13.75 7.65 -5.95
CA PRO A 45 13.19 6.36 -5.58
C PRO A 45 12.82 6.24 -4.09
N TYR A 46 13.61 6.86 -3.22
CA TYR A 46 13.29 6.98 -1.79
C TYR A 46 12.04 7.81 -1.53
N MET A 47 12.00 9.03 -2.07
CA MET A 47 10.87 9.95 -1.86
C MET A 47 9.59 9.50 -2.56
N GLU A 48 9.70 8.68 -3.58
CA GLU A 48 8.55 8.09 -4.28
C GLU A 48 7.70 7.23 -3.34
N THR A 49 8.29 6.62 -2.32
CA THR A 49 7.55 5.91 -1.26
C THR A 49 6.50 6.81 -0.61
N TYR A 50 6.86 8.06 -0.31
CA TYR A 50 5.93 9.02 0.30
C TYR A 50 4.88 9.52 -0.69
N VAL A 51 5.22 9.65 -1.97
CA VAL A 51 4.23 9.99 -3.03
C VAL A 51 3.21 8.87 -3.15
N MET A 52 3.66 7.60 -3.16
CA MET A 52 2.77 6.45 -3.20
C MET A 52 1.88 6.37 -1.95
N GLU A 53 2.46 6.57 -0.77
CA GLU A 53 1.71 6.62 0.48
C GLU A 53 0.65 7.72 0.47
N ALA A 54 1.00 8.90 -0.03
CA ALA A 54 0.08 10.03 -0.17
C ALA A 54 -1.08 9.70 -1.13
N LEU A 55 -0.78 9.12 -2.30
CA LEU A 55 -1.79 8.70 -3.27
C LEU A 55 -2.76 7.67 -2.67
N MET A 56 -2.25 6.67 -1.97
CA MET A 56 -3.08 5.68 -1.28
C MET A 56 -3.98 6.31 -0.23
N LYS A 57 -3.44 7.23 0.61
CA LYS A 57 -4.21 7.96 1.62
C LYS A 57 -5.31 8.85 1.03
N MET A 58 -5.07 9.43 -0.13
CA MET A 58 -6.04 10.26 -0.84
C MET A 58 -7.10 9.44 -1.62
N GLY A 59 -6.94 8.11 -1.74
CA GLY A 59 -7.86 7.23 -2.47
C GLY A 59 -7.56 7.09 -3.97
N TYR A 60 -6.38 7.50 -4.44
CA TYR A 60 -5.95 7.37 -5.83
C TYR A 60 -5.05 6.13 -6.05
N GLY A 61 -5.49 4.98 -5.52
CA GLY A 61 -4.71 3.74 -5.53
C GLY A 61 -4.41 3.21 -6.93
N ASP A 62 -5.35 3.33 -7.88
CA ASP A 62 -5.13 2.90 -9.28
C ASP A 62 -3.99 3.72 -9.91
N TYR A 63 -4.04 5.05 -9.77
CA TYR A 63 -2.97 5.91 -10.27
C TYR A 63 -1.64 5.66 -9.55
N ALA A 64 -1.66 5.39 -8.25
CA ALA A 64 -0.45 5.02 -7.51
C ALA A 64 0.22 3.77 -8.12
N LEU A 65 -0.57 2.75 -8.46
CA LEU A 65 -0.06 1.53 -9.06
C LEU A 65 0.50 1.76 -10.48
N GLU A 66 -0.17 2.58 -11.30
CA GLU A 66 0.32 2.96 -12.63
C GLU A 66 1.65 3.71 -12.54
N ARG A 67 1.71 4.77 -11.72
CA ARG A 67 2.92 5.56 -11.50
C ARG A 67 4.07 4.70 -10.95
N PHE A 68 3.79 3.79 -10.03
CA PHE A 68 4.79 2.85 -9.52
C PHE A 68 5.38 1.98 -10.64
N LYS A 69 4.54 1.34 -11.45
CA LYS A 69 4.98 0.49 -12.56
C LYS A 69 5.83 1.27 -13.55
N GLU A 70 5.43 2.47 -13.91
CA GLU A 70 6.14 3.31 -14.85
C GLU A 70 7.51 3.74 -14.33
N ARG A 71 7.55 4.26 -13.10
CA ARG A 71 8.80 4.81 -12.54
C ARG A 71 9.85 3.76 -12.21
N PHE A 72 9.45 2.58 -11.76
CA PHE A 72 10.37 1.50 -11.40
C PHE A 72 10.69 0.55 -12.56
N ALA A 73 10.04 0.69 -13.71
CA ALA A 73 10.21 -0.20 -14.86
C ALA A 73 11.68 -0.36 -15.28
N ASN A 74 12.44 0.73 -15.31
CA ASN A 74 13.85 0.72 -15.69
C ASN A 74 14.69 -0.16 -14.76
N MET A 75 14.48 -0.05 -13.44
CA MET A 75 15.21 -0.85 -12.45
C MET A 75 14.80 -2.32 -12.48
N VAL A 76 13.49 -2.59 -12.56
CA VAL A 76 12.93 -3.95 -12.48
C VAL A 76 13.23 -4.76 -13.73
N ASN A 77 13.30 -4.11 -14.89
CA ASN A 77 13.59 -4.75 -16.17
C ASN A 77 15.09 -4.76 -16.53
N ALA A 78 15.97 -4.24 -15.68
CA ALA A 78 17.41 -4.27 -15.90
C ALA A 78 17.91 -5.73 -15.93
N THR A 79 18.59 -6.12 -17.01
CA THR A 79 19.03 -7.52 -17.21
C THR A 79 20.40 -7.81 -16.56
N ASN A 80 21.15 -6.76 -16.24
CA ASN A 80 22.51 -6.81 -15.67
C ASN A 80 22.52 -6.60 -14.14
N HIS A 81 21.37 -6.31 -13.53
CA HIS A 81 21.22 -6.11 -12.09
C HIS A 81 20.02 -6.87 -11.54
N THR A 82 20.12 -7.30 -10.29
CA THR A 82 19.05 -7.96 -9.52
C THR A 82 18.63 -7.13 -8.31
N THR A 83 19.04 -5.86 -8.28
CA THR A 83 18.87 -4.93 -7.16
C THR A 83 18.27 -3.61 -7.66
N LEU A 84 17.72 -2.83 -6.75
CA LEU A 84 17.21 -1.49 -7.05
C LEU A 84 18.32 -0.45 -6.91
N PHE A 85 18.26 0.59 -7.75
CA PHE A 85 19.26 1.65 -7.81
C PHE A 85 18.97 2.76 -6.81
N GLU A 86 19.99 3.54 -6.46
CA GLU A 86 19.87 4.74 -5.64
C GLU A 86 19.04 5.84 -6.33
N GLY A 87 19.33 6.08 -7.61
CA GLY A 87 18.59 7.00 -8.49
C GLY A 87 17.73 6.24 -9.49
N TRP A 88 17.03 6.97 -10.36
CA TRP A 88 16.17 6.36 -11.39
C TRP A 88 16.94 5.68 -12.52
N GLU A 89 18.19 6.09 -12.73
CA GLU A 89 19.09 5.55 -13.76
C GLU A 89 20.26 4.79 -13.12
N GLU A 90 20.85 3.88 -13.88
CA GLU A 90 22.08 3.21 -13.49
C GLU A 90 23.20 4.23 -13.31
N GLY A 91 23.94 4.14 -12.19
CA GLY A 91 24.92 5.14 -11.80
C GLY A 91 24.35 6.37 -11.09
N GLY A 92 23.05 6.55 -11.08
CA GLY A 92 22.28 7.50 -10.25
C GLY A 92 22.86 8.89 -10.15
N TYR A 93 22.81 9.45 -8.95
CA TYR A 93 23.29 10.79 -8.63
C TYR A 93 24.84 10.88 -8.64
N GLY A 94 25.44 10.95 -9.85
CA GLY A 94 26.89 11.18 -9.97
C GLY A 94 27.76 10.00 -9.55
N GLY A 95 27.37 8.77 -9.86
CA GLY A 95 28.07 7.54 -9.48
C GLY A 95 27.41 6.77 -8.34
N GLY A 96 26.12 6.98 -8.17
CA GLY A 96 25.30 6.33 -7.15
C GLY A 96 25.25 4.81 -7.27
N SER A 97 24.87 4.18 -6.16
CA SER A 97 24.83 2.74 -6.01
C SER A 97 23.74 2.10 -6.87
N THR A 98 24.04 0.96 -7.49
CA THR A 98 23.06 0.07 -8.14
C THR A 98 22.44 -0.95 -7.17
N ASN A 99 22.81 -0.89 -5.89
CA ASN A 99 22.25 -1.69 -4.81
C ASN A 99 21.91 -0.79 -3.61
N HIS A 100 20.71 -0.21 -3.63
CA HIS A 100 20.32 0.75 -2.61
C HIS A 100 18.95 0.42 -2.01
N ALA A 101 18.93 -0.01 -0.76
CA ALA A 101 17.74 -0.52 -0.07
C ALA A 101 16.61 0.51 0.06
N TRP A 102 16.89 1.82 0.07
CA TRP A 102 15.87 2.85 0.21
C TRP A 102 14.83 2.87 -0.92
N SER A 103 15.20 2.32 -2.10
CA SER A 103 14.28 2.19 -3.23
C SER A 103 13.26 1.05 -3.05
N GLY A 104 13.45 0.20 -2.05
CA GLY A 104 12.53 -0.89 -1.69
C GLY A 104 11.30 -0.46 -0.89
N GLY A 105 11.10 0.84 -0.63
CA GLY A 105 9.98 1.36 0.18
C GLY A 105 8.59 0.99 -0.34
N MET A 106 8.46 0.66 -1.64
CA MET A 106 7.20 0.20 -2.22
C MET A 106 6.68 -1.11 -1.61
N LEU A 107 7.55 -2.00 -1.13
CA LEU A 107 7.11 -3.21 -0.40
C LEU A 107 6.32 -2.83 0.86
N THR A 108 6.73 -1.77 1.55
CA THR A 108 5.99 -1.23 2.70
C THR A 108 4.63 -0.66 2.28
N VAL A 109 4.55 0.06 1.16
CA VAL A 109 3.28 0.60 0.64
C VAL A 109 2.33 -0.53 0.26
N ILE A 110 2.81 -1.58 -0.42
CA ILE A 110 2.01 -2.75 -0.76
C ILE A 110 1.47 -3.42 0.52
N ALA A 111 2.33 -3.70 1.49
CA ALA A 111 1.93 -4.35 2.74
C ALA A 111 0.90 -3.52 3.52
N ARG A 112 1.14 -2.21 3.67
CA ARG A 112 0.35 -1.33 4.54
C ARG A 112 -0.95 -0.83 3.89
N TYR A 113 -0.94 -0.56 2.59
CA TYR A 113 -2.06 0.12 1.93
C TYR A 113 -2.82 -0.80 0.97
N ILE A 114 -2.13 -1.64 0.18
CA ILE A 114 -2.82 -2.56 -0.73
C ILE A 114 -3.32 -3.79 0.04
N CYS A 115 -2.46 -4.40 0.85
CA CYS A 115 -2.83 -5.54 1.70
C CYS A 115 -3.45 -5.12 3.03
N GLY A 116 -3.28 -3.85 3.43
CA GLY A 116 -3.88 -3.27 4.62
C GLY A 116 -3.36 -3.84 5.93
N ILE A 117 -2.14 -4.40 5.96
CA ILE A 117 -1.57 -5.05 7.15
C ILE A 117 -0.83 -4.00 7.98
N ASN A 118 -1.46 -3.55 9.08
CA ASN A 118 -0.93 -2.46 9.91
C ASN A 118 -1.01 -2.81 11.40
N PRO A 119 0.11 -2.69 12.17
CA PRO A 119 0.06 -2.87 13.61
C PRO A 119 -0.74 -1.74 14.27
N THR A 120 -1.64 -2.10 15.19
CA THR A 120 -2.44 -1.16 15.98
C THR A 120 -1.96 -1.08 17.43
N GLN A 121 -1.11 -2.02 17.85
CA GLN A 121 -0.41 -1.98 19.15
C GLN A 121 1.04 -2.40 19.00
N ALA A 122 1.87 -1.90 19.91
CA ALA A 122 3.30 -2.25 19.97
C ALA A 122 3.51 -3.76 19.99
N ALA A 123 4.64 -4.19 19.40
CA ALA A 123 5.03 -5.59 19.27
C ALA A 123 3.98 -6.48 18.60
N TRP A 124 3.16 -5.91 17.71
CA TRP A 124 2.14 -6.65 16.94
C TRP A 124 1.11 -7.41 17.81
N LYS A 125 0.81 -6.91 19.02
CA LYS A 125 -0.22 -7.51 19.88
C LYS A 125 -1.56 -7.53 19.18
N THR A 126 -1.91 -6.41 18.53
CA THR A 126 -3.04 -6.30 17.63
C THR A 126 -2.64 -5.61 16.34
N PHE A 127 -3.33 -5.93 15.25
CA PHE A 127 -3.11 -5.35 13.93
C PHE A 127 -4.39 -5.43 13.10
N ASP A 128 -4.48 -4.59 12.08
CA ASP A 128 -5.54 -4.63 11.10
C ASP A 128 -5.08 -5.34 9.83
N ILE A 129 -6.04 -5.97 9.15
CA ILE A 129 -5.93 -6.48 7.78
C ILE A 129 -7.11 -5.87 7.03
N ALA A 130 -6.84 -4.84 6.23
CA ALA A 130 -7.85 -4.05 5.52
C ALA A 130 -7.48 -3.91 4.05
N PRO A 131 -7.60 -4.98 3.24
CA PRO A 131 -7.16 -4.95 1.85
C PRO A 131 -7.94 -3.91 1.03
N TYR A 132 -7.20 -3.17 0.21
CA TYR A 132 -7.71 -2.26 -0.81
C TYR A 132 -7.32 -2.82 -2.18
N PRO A 133 -8.21 -3.61 -2.83
CA PRO A 133 -7.84 -4.47 -3.95
C PRO A 133 -7.76 -3.71 -5.29
N VAL A 134 -6.79 -2.80 -5.43
CA VAL A 134 -6.39 -2.22 -6.72
C VAL A 134 -5.63 -3.22 -7.60
N ILE A 135 -5.21 -4.34 -7.02
CA ILE A 135 -4.64 -5.51 -7.68
C ILE A 135 -5.63 -6.65 -7.47
N LYS A 136 -6.03 -7.33 -8.53
CA LYS A 136 -7.06 -8.39 -8.45
C LYS A 136 -6.61 -9.62 -7.68
N GLU A 137 -5.33 -9.97 -7.74
CA GLU A 137 -4.74 -11.09 -7.04
C GLU A 137 -3.50 -10.62 -6.27
N CYS A 138 -3.40 -10.99 -5.01
CA CYS A 138 -2.25 -10.66 -4.18
C CYS A 138 -1.95 -11.79 -3.19
N SER A 139 -0.67 -12.07 -2.98
CA SER A 139 -0.19 -12.95 -1.91
C SER A 139 1.00 -12.29 -1.25
N ILE A 140 0.94 -12.15 0.06
CA ILE A 140 1.99 -11.52 0.87
C ILE A 140 2.21 -12.25 2.19
N GLU A 141 3.46 -12.30 2.60
CA GLU A 141 3.90 -12.68 3.94
C GLU A 141 4.62 -11.50 4.58
N VAL A 142 4.13 -11.05 5.73
CA VAL A 142 4.73 -9.97 6.51
C VAL A 142 5.35 -10.55 7.77
N PRO A 143 6.69 -10.64 7.87
CA PRO A 143 7.37 -11.11 9.06
C PRO A 143 7.19 -10.13 10.22
N THR A 144 6.86 -10.64 11.39
CA THR A 144 6.71 -9.84 12.61
C THR A 144 7.46 -10.48 13.77
N VAL A 145 7.61 -9.77 14.87
CA VAL A 145 8.21 -10.30 16.12
C VAL A 145 7.36 -11.42 16.77
N LYS A 146 6.17 -11.69 16.24
CA LYS A 146 5.25 -12.75 16.72
C LYS A 146 5.09 -13.89 15.73
N GLY A 147 5.81 -13.88 14.63
CA GLY A 147 5.63 -14.78 13.50
C GLY A 147 5.03 -14.05 12.29
N SER A 148 4.88 -14.75 11.19
CA SER A 148 4.41 -14.17 9.94
C SER A 148 2.90 -13.95 9.93
N VAL A 149 2.48 -12.79 9.45
CA VAL A 149 1.11 -12.53 9.00
C VAL A 149 1.05 -12.84 7.51
N GLU A 150 0.17 -13.76 7.12
CA GLU A 150 -0.02 -14.12 5.71
C GLU A 150 -1.40 -13.65 5.24
N LEU A 151 -1.45 -13.09 4.04
CA LEU A 151 -2.69 -12.76 3.33
C LEU A 151 -2.53 -13.16 1.87
N ALA A 152 -3.50 -13.92 1.35
CA ALA A 152 -3.68 -14.07 -0.08
C ALA A 152 -5.13 -13.75 -0.41
N TYR A 153 -5.37 -12.97 -1.47
CA TYR A 153 -6.73 -12.67 -1.92
C TYR A 153 -6.84 -12.71 -3.44
N ASP A 154 -8.08 -12.93 -3.87
CA ASP A 154 -8.56 -12.83 -5.24
C ASP A 154 -9.84 -11.99 -5.22
N ASP A 155 -9.89 -10.95 -6.07
CA ASP A 155 -11.00 -10.01 -6.17
C ASP A 155 -11.49 -9.94 -7.62
N ASP A 156 -12.65 -10.52 -7.89
CA ASP A 156 -13.33 -10.45 -9.17
C ASP A 156 -14.66 -9.68 -9.07
N ASP A 157 -15.38 -9.56 -10.17
CA ASP A 157 -16.64 -8.80 -10.23
C ASP A 157 -17.74 -9.39 -9.34
N ASN A 158 -17.68 -10.68 -9.04
CA ASN A 158 -18.70 -11.41 -8.31
C ASN A 158 -18.36 -11.66 -6.84
N ARG A 159 -17.07 -11.70 -6.51
CA ARG A 159 -16.63 -12.08 -5.18
C ARG A 159 -15.28 -11.46 -4.80
N PHE A 160 -15.08 -11.31 -3.50
CA PHE A 160 -13.77 -11.18 -2.87
C PHE A 160 -13.52 -12.46 -2.07
N ALA A 161 -12.42 -13.14 -2.32
CA ALA A 161 -12.03 -14.33 -1.58
C ALA A 161 -10.64 -14.15 -0.98
N CYS A 162 -10.41 -14.60 0.26
CA CYS A 162 -9.08 -14.52 0.85
C CYS A 162 -8.78 -15.64 1.83
N THR A 163 -7.49 -15.88 2.03
CA THR A 163 -6.92 -16.68 3.12
C THR A 163 -6.06 -15.78 4.01
N ILE A 164 -6.17 -15.97 5.31
CA ILE A 164 -5.46 -15.16 6.32
C ILE A 164 -4.81 -16.09 7.33
N SER A 165 -3.54 -15.85 7.66
CA SER A 165 -2.84 -16.49 8.77
C SER A 165 -2.50 -15.45 9.83
N VAL A 166 -2.98 -15.67 11.06
CA VAL A 166 -2.75 -14.79 12.23
C VAL A 166 -1.82 -15.51 13.20
N PRO A 167 -0.63 -14.96 13.51
CA PRO A 167 0.36 -15.62 14.36
C PRO A 167 -0.08 -15.74 15.83
N CYS A 168 0.51 -16.69 16.54
CA CYS A 168 0.21 -16.96 17.94
C CYS A 168 0.46 -15.73 18.83
N GLY A 169 -0.40 -15.53 19.84
CA GLY A 169 -0.30 -14.45 20.81
C GLY A 169 -0.70 -13.07 20.23
N THR A 170 -1.39 -13.04 19.09
CA THR A 170 -1.88 -11.82 18.45
C THR A 170 -3.39 -11.89 18.18
N THR A 171 -3.97 -10.73 17.85
CA THR A 171 -5.35 -10.60 17.36
C THR A 171 -5.38 -9.65 16.20
N ALA A 172 -5.98 -10.07 15.08
CA ALA A 172 -6.22 -9.22 13.93
C ALA A 172 -7.66 -8.70 13.91
N THR A 173 -7.84 -7.50 13.34
CA THR A 173 -9.14 -7.03 12.85
C THR A 173 -9.12 -7.14 11.34
N PHE A 174 -9.89 -8.08 10.79
CA PHE A 174 -10.09 -8.16 9.35
C PHE A 174 -11.23 -7.25 8.95
N ILE A 175 -10.94 -6.25 8.14
CA ILE A 175 -11.86 -5.24 7.63
C ILE A 175 -12.09 -5.55 6.15
N LEU A 176 -13.33 -5.78 5.77
CA LEU A 176 -13.68 -6.09 4.38
C LEU A 176 -13.48 -4.87 3.47
N PRO A 177 -13.07 -5.06 2.21
CA PRO A 177 -13.08 -4.00 1.21
C PRO A 177 -14.44 -3.31 1.14
N GLN A 178 -14.44 -1.99 0.80
CA GLN A 178 -15.66 -1.19 0.73
C GLN A 178 -16.53 -1.61 -0.46
N THR A 179 -17.37 -2.60 -0.23
CA THR A 179 -18.33 -3.13 -1.21
C THR A 179 -19.55 -3.70 -0.49
N VAL A 180 -20.66 -3.85 -1.19
CA VAL A 180 -21.86 -4.49 -0.63
C VAL A 180 -21.79 -5.99 -0.88
N TYR A 181 -21.77 -6.77 0.20
CA TYR A 181 -21.77 -8.22 0.15
C TYR A 181 -23.12 -8.80 0.49
N THR A 182 -23.61 -9.70 -0.35
CA THR A 182 -24.90 -10.40 -0.15
C THR A 182 -24.76 -11.63 0.74
N LYS A 183 -23.60 -12.28 0.70
CA LYS A 183 -23.32 -13.49 1.46
C LYS A 183 -21.84 -13.55 1.83
N ILE A 184 -21.54 -13.95 3.06
CA ILE A 184 -20.17 -14.17 3.53
C ILE A 184 -20.06 -15.59 4.08
N VAL A 185 -19.06 -16.32 3.58
CA VAL A 185 -18.68 -17.66 4.05
C VAL A 185 -17.31 -17.56 4.73
N LYS A 186 -17.24 -17.94 6.00
CA LYS A 186 -16.00 -18.01 6.77
C LYS A 186 -15.74 -19.47 7.14
N ASN A 187 -14.58 -20.01 6.78
CA ASN A 187 -14.19 -21.39 7.05
C ASN A 187 -15.30 -22.41 6.66
N GLY A 188 -15.88 -22.24 5.46
CA GLY A 188 -16.95 -23.07 4.92
C GLY A 188 -18.34 -22.84 5.53
N LYS A 189 -18.51 -21.95 6.51
CA LYS A 189 -19.81 -21.65 7.13
C LYS A 189 -20.31 -20.27 6.75
N THR A 190 -21.56 -20.18 6.34
CA THR A 190 -22.23 -18.87 6.11
C THR A 190 -22.36 -18.14 7.43
N ILE A 191 -21.96 -16.88 7.45
CA ILE A 191 -22.03 -16.00 8.62
C ILE A 191 -22.76 -14.71 8.28
N ARG A 192 -23.22 -13.99 9.32
CA ARG A 192 -23.84 -12.69 9.15
C ARG A 192 -22.82 -11.68 8.60
N PRO A 193 -23.14 -10.94 7.54
CA PRO A 193 -22.29 -9.86 7.04
C PRO A 193 -22.04 -8.79 8.10
N LYS A 194 -20.76 -8.40 8.22
CA LYS A 194 -20.28 -7.30 9.06
C LYS A 194 -19.16 -6.60 8.30
N ALA A 195 -18.90 -5.34 8.62
CA ALA A 195 -17.77 -4.60 8.04
C ALA A 195 -16.42 -5.16 8.51
N GLU A 196 -16.37 -5.70 9.74
CA GLU A 196 -15.15 -6.18 10.37
C GLU A 196 -15.32 -7.48 11.15
N TYR A 197 -14.24 -8.24 11.27
CA TYR A 197 -14.16 -9.49 12.03
C TYR A 197 -12.92 -9.53 12.90
N LYS A 198 -13.07 -9.78 14.19
CA LYS A 198 -11.94 -10.06 15.10
C LYS A 198 -11.47 -11.50 14.88
N LEU A 199 -10.19 -11.67 14.62
CA LEU A 199 -9.53 -12.94 14.35
C LEU A 199 -8.45 -13.17 15.40
N LYS A 200 -8.58 -14.25 16.19
CA LYS A 200 -7.51 -14.75 17.06
C LYS A 200 -6.46 -15.47 16.22
N ALA A 201 -5.37 -15.90 16.86
CA ALA A 201 -4.36 -16.74 16.20
C ALA A 201 -5.00 -17.94 15.49
N GLY A 202 -4.58 -18.20 14.24
CA GLY A 202 -5.10 -19.29 13.42
C GLY A 202 -5.18 -18.96 11.93
N LYS A 203 -5.66 -19.91 11.14
CA LYS A 203 -5.88 -19.77 9.69
C LYS A 203 -7.37 -19.61 9.39
N TYR A 204 -7.67 -18.70 8.45
CA TYR A 204 -9.03 -18.34 8.07
C TYR A 204 -9.19 -18.29 6.57
N THR A 205 -10.36 -18.68 6.09
CA THR A 205 -10.79 -18.45 4.71
C THR A 205 -12.06 -17.61 4.73
N PHE A 206 -12.15 -16.65 3.82
CA PHE A 206 -13.36 -15.89 3.58
C PHE A 206 -13.71 -15.94 2.09
N THR A 207 -15.00 -16.10 1.79
CA THR A 207 -15.57 -15.89 0.46
C THR A 207 -16.77 -14.96 0.62
N CYS A 208 -16.66 -13.77 0.05
CA CYS A 208 -17.62 -12.68 0.19
C CYS A 208 -18.24 -12.42 -1.19
N HIS A 209 -19.51 -12.79 -1.37
CA HIS A 209 -20.23 -12.61 -2.64
C HIS A 209 -20.72 -11.16 -2.73
N LYS A 210 -20.35 -10.48 -3.80
CA LYS A 210 -20.75 -9.10 -4.11
C LYS A 210 -22.22 -9.06 -4.54
N LYS A 211 -22.81 -7.86 -4.45
CA LYS A 211 -24.19 -7.61 -4.89
C LYS A 211 -24.24 -7.47 -6.42
#